data_890afedeccfa3fa82c588b797b8cd5f0
#
_entry.id   890afedeccfa3fa82c588b797b8cd5f0
#
_cell.length_a   1.000
_cell.length_b   1.000
_cell.length_c   1.000
_cell.angle_alpha   90.00
_cell.angle_beta   90.00
_cell.angle_gamma   90.00
#
_symmetry.space_group_name_H-M   'P 1'
#
loop_
_entity.id
_entity.type
_entity.pdbx_description
1 polymer ?
#
loop_
_entity_poly.entity_id
_entity_poly.type
_entity_poly.pdbx_seq_one_letter_code
_entity_poly.pdbx_strand_id
1 'polypeptide(L)'
;PGTPWVVIAVEEIASGLLLNDLVTLSLVDVSGPGVFSLWTTDSFGADSVLMSSALGSDAGDSVGLPLEPGHYHFNMGFSEEGTYEVTFNSSGTTIGGVPTGTDFTVQFNVVPEPSSLFLLALGAGAATFRRRRL
;
A
#
# COMPACT_ATOMS: atom_id res chain seq x y z
N PRO A 1 1.87 12.24 10.27
CA PRO A 1 1.31 11.88 8.97
C PRO A 1 0.80 10.45 9.05
N GLY A 2 -0.49 10.25 8.77
CA GLY A 2 -1.08 8.91 8.81
C GLY A 2 -0.67 8.15 7.55
N THR A 3 -0.12 6.97 7.72
CA THR A 3 0.10 6.03 6.62
C THR A 3 -1.26 5.60 6.05
N PRO A 4 -1.47 5.62 4.73
CA PRO A 4 -2.72 5.17 4.15
C PRO A 4 -2.90 3.67 4.42
N TRP A 5 -4.07 3.33 4.93
CA TRP A 5 -4.52 1.95 5.06
C TRP A 5 -5.07 1.48 3.73
N VAL A 6 -4.60 0.33 3.28
CA VAL A 6 -5.06 -0.29 2.04
C VAL A 6 -5.72 -1.63 2.39
N VAL A 7 -6.83 -1.92 1.72
CA VAL A 7 -7.49 -3.22 1.78
C VAL A 7 -7.19 -3.96 0.49
N ILE A 8 -6.71 -5.19 0.60
CA ILE A 8 -6.56 -6.12 -0.51
C ILE A 8 -7.55 -7.26 -0.30
N ALA A 9 -8.48 -7.43 -1.24
CA ALA A 9 -9.56 -8.40 -1.14
C ALA A 9 -9.44 -9.48 -2.21
N VAL A 10 -9.73 -10.72 -1.82
CA VAL A 10 -9.80 -11.92 -2.67
C VAL A 10 -11.12 -12.67 -2.47
N GLU A 11 -12.11 -12.01 -1.85
CA GLU A 11 -13.42 -12.57 -1.45
C GLU A 11 -14.27 -13.04 -2.63
N GLU A 12 -14.06 -12.50 -3.82
CA GLU A 12 -14.81 -12.85 -5.03
C GLU A 12 -14.35 -14.20 -5.64
N ILE A 13 -13.26 -14.79 -5.14
CA ILE A 13 -12.77 -16.08 -5.60
C ILE A 13 -13.45 -17.17 -4.77
N ALA A 14 -14.17 -18.05 -5.46
CA ALA A 14 -14.86 -19.15 -4.78
C ALA A 14 -13.87 -20.13 -4.13
N SER A 15 -14.13 -20.51 -2.88
CA SER A 15 -13.38 -21.53 -2.17
C SER A 15 -13.41 -22.87 -2.91
N GLY A 16 -12.31 -23.62 -2.85
CA GLY A 16 -12.14 -24.90 -3.51
C GLY A 16 -11.73 -24.81 -5.00
N LEU A 17 -11.43 -23.63 -5.52
CA LEU A 17 -10.87 -23.47 -6.88
C LEU A 17 -9.34 -23.49 -6.88
N LEU A 18 -8.73 -22.99 -5.83
CA LEU A 18 -7.28 -22.93 -5.67
C LEU A 18 -6.79 -23.91 -4.62
N LEU A 19 -5.60 -24.41 -4.81
CA LEU A 19 -4.92 -25.29 -3.86
C LEU A 19 -4.68 -24.50 -2.55
N ASN A 20 -5.10 -25.08 -1.42
CA ASN A 20 -5.08 -24.45 -0.09
C ASN A 20 -5.92 -23.17 0.03
N ASP A 21 -6.81 -22.90 -0.92
CA ASP A 21 -7.59 -21.65 -0.97
C ASP A 21 -6.70 -20.40 -0.79
N LEU A 22 -5.60 -20.34 -1.53
CA LEU A 22 -4.54 -19.34 -1.37
C LEU A 22 -4.27 -18.62 -2.70
N VAL A 23 -4.27 -17.28 -2.62
CA VAL A 23 -3.71 -16.38 -3.64
C VAL A 23 -2.38 -15.84 -3.11
N THR A 24 -1.38 -15.77 -3.96
CA THR A 24 -0.12 -15.07 -3.67
C THR A 24 -0.08 -13.76 -4.45
N LEU A 25 0.11 -12.66 -3.76
CA LEU A 25 0.40 -11.36 -4.36
C LEU A 25 1.90 -11.09 -4.25
N SER A 26 2.53 -10.78 -5.37
CA SER A 26 3.96 -10.51 -5.43
C SER A 26 4.24 -9.15 -6.07
N LEU A 27 5.24 -8.44 -5.59
CA LEU A 27 5.76 -7.23 -6.21
C LEU A 27 6.64 -7.61 -7.40
N VAL A 28 6.35 -7.08 -8.57
CA VAL A 28 7.09 -7.38 -9.81
C VAL A 28 8.00 -6.22 -10.19
N ASP A 29 7.46 -5.01 -10.20
CA ASP A 29 8.21 -3.82 -10.61
C ASP A 29 7.63 -2.54 -9.98
N VAL A 30 8.49 -1.56 -9.78
CA VAL A 30 8.10 -0.22 -9.34
C VAL A 30 8.83 0.82 -10.17
N SER A 31 8.08 1.66 -10.86
CA SER A 31 8.57 2.85 -11.54
C SER A 31 8.07 4.10 -10.79
N GLY A 32 8.98 5.00 -10.43
CA GLY A 32 8.63 6.22 -9.68
C GLY A 32 9.86 6.90 -9.09
N PRO A 33 9.67 8.05 -8.43
CA PRO A 33 10.79 8.86 -7.93
C PRO A 33 11.48 8.25 -6.69
N GLY A 34 10.80 7.40 -5.92
CA GLY A 34 11.32 6.85 -4.67
C GLY A 34 10.97 5.39 -4.46
N VAL A 35 10.97 4.97 -3.20
CA VAL A 35 10.72 3.58 -2.77
C VAL A 35 9.24 3.39 -2.45
N PHE A 36 8.69 2.27 -2.92
CA PHE A 36 7.41 1.72 -2.48
C PHE A 36 7.65 0.69 -1.37
N SER A 37 6.77 0.67 -0.37
CA SER A 37 6.76 -0.38 0.66
C SER A 37 5.34 -0.73 1.09
N LEU A 38 5.12 -2.02 1.39
CA LEU A 38 3.91 -2.59 1.96
C LEU A 38 4.28 -3.36 3.23
N TRP A 39 3.57 -3.11 4.34
CA TRP A 39 3.87 -3.76 5.62
C TRP A 39 2.63 -3.94 6.49
N THR A 40 2.77 -4.76 7.51
CA THR A 40 1.81 -4.89 8.61
C THR A 40 2.45 -4.38 9.90
N THR A 41 1.61 -3.87 10.80
CA THR A 41 2.02 -3.49 12.16
C THR A 41 1.29 -4.40 13.14
N ASP A 42 2.02 -5.04 14.03
CA ASP A 42 1.43 -5.91 15.04
C ASP A 42 0.78 -5.11 16.20
N SER A 43 0.16 -5.82 17.14
CA SER A 43 -0.49 -5.20 18.31
C SER A 43 0.48 -4.52 19.29
N PHE A 44 1.78 -4.75 19.15
CA PHE A 44 2.84 -4.13 19.95
C PHE A 44 3.50 -2.96 19.23
N GLY A 45 3.06 -2.66 17.99
CA GLY A 45 3.59 -1.58 17.17
C GLY A 45 4.85 -1.94 16.38
N ALA A 46 5.19 -3.23 16.26
CA ALA A 46 6.31 -3.66 15.43
C ALA A 46 5.87 -3.84 13.98
N ASP A 47 6.63 -3.26 13.06
CA ASP A 47 6.39 -3.34 11.62
C ASP A 47 7.07 -4.58 11.01
N SER A 48 6.33 -5.26 10.13
CA SER A 48 6.84 -6.35 9.30
C SER A 48 6.68 -5.98 7.84
N VAL A 49 7.80 -5.67 7.16
CA VAL A 49 7.80 -5.32 5.75
C VAL A 49 7.62 -6.58 4.90
N LEU A 50 6.59 -6.56 4.05
CA LEU A 50 6.21 -7.68 3.19
C LEU A 50 6.73 -7.49 1.76
N MET A 51 6.73 -6.25 1.26
CA MET A 51 7.21 -5.88 -0.06
C MET A 51 7.94 -4.54 0.01
N SER A 52 9.05 -4.41 -0.72
CA SER A 52 9.78 -3.14 -0.81
C SER A 52 10.60 -3.06 -2.10
N SER A 53 10.51 -1.95 -2.80
CA SER A 53 11.36 -1.67 -3.97
C SER A 53 12.75 -1.12 -3.58
N ALA A 54 13.08 -1.05 -2.30
CA ALA A 54 14.40 -0.62 -1.84
C ALA A 54 15.48 -1.66 -2.21
N LEU A 55 16.58 -1.20 -2.77
CA LEU A 55 17.74 -2.07 -3.07
C LEU A 55 18.29 -2.69 -1.79
N GLY A 56 18.43 -4.03 -1.78
CA GLY A 56 18.92 -4.78 -0.63
C GLY A 56 17.92 -4.92 0.50
N SER A 57 16.64 -4.73 0.22
CA SER A 57 15.56 -5.05 1.16
C SER A 57 15.55 -6.55 1.49
N ASP A 58 15.32 -6.89 2.76
CA ASP A 58 15.09 -8.27 3.23
C ASP A 58 13.61 -8.68 3.07
N ALA A 59 12.77 -7.82 2.48
CA ALA A 59 11.37 -8.13 2.21
C ALA A 59 11.27 -9.29 1.21
N GLY A 60 10.35 -10.21 1.46
CA GLY A 60 10.13 -11.38 0.58
C GLY A 60 9.41 -11.03 -0.72
N ASP A 61 9.02 -9.76 -0.91
CA ASP A 61 8.31 -9.18 -2.04
C ASP A 61 7.04 -9.97 -2.45
N SER A 62 6.47 -10.71 -1.50
CA SER A 62 5.23 -11.45 -1.70
C SER A 62 4.47 -11.64 -0.40
N VAL A 63 3.15 -11.80 -0.52
CA VAL A 63 2.25 -12.13 0.60
C VAL A 63 1.20 -13.14 0.16
N GLY A 64 0.97 -14.14 1.00
CA GLY A 64 -0.13 -15.08 0.83
C GLY A 64 -1.43 -14.48 1.37
N LEU A 65 -2.50 -14.60 0.58
CA LEU A 65 -3.84 -14.11 0.88
C LEU A 65 -4.80 -15.32 0.84
N PRO A 66 -5.05 -16.00 1.98
CA PRO A 66 -6.08 -17.03 2.05
C PRO A 66 -7.45 -16.50 1.63
N LEU A 67 -8.28 -17.32 1.00
CA LEU A 67 -9.63 -16.91 0.56
C LEU A 67 -10.56 -16.64 1.75
N GLU A 68 -10.25 -17.16 2.93
CA GLU A 68 -10.93 -16.86 4.19
C GLU A 68 -9.95 -16.22 5.19
N PRO A 69 -10.19 -15.03 5.75
CA PRO A 69 -11.40 -14.20 5.63
C PRO A 69 -11.52 -13.41 4.32
N GLY A 70 -10.56 -13.48 3.40
CA GLY A 70 -10.65 -12.93 2.05
C GLY A 70 -10.33 -11.45 1.91
N HIS A 71 -10.26 -10.68 2.99
CA HIS A 71 -9.82 -9.28 2.95
C HIS A 71 -8.76 -9.01 4.03
N TYR A 72 -7.74 -8.23 3.64
CA TYR A 72 -6.56 -8.00 4.45
C TYR A 72 -6.21 -6.52 4.46
N HIS A 73 -5.80 -6.04 5.63
CA HIS A 73 -5.41 -4.67 5.86
C HIS A 73 -3.89 -4.55 5.91
N PHE A 74 -3.35 -3.63 5.12
CA PHE A 74 -1.92 -3.35 5.07
C PHE A 74 -1.68 -1.86 5.21
N ASN A 75 -0.49 -1.50 5.68
CA ASN A 75 0.06 -0.17 5.54
C ASN A 75 0.83 -0.09 4.23
N MET A 76 0.72 1.04 3.55
CA MET A 76 1.42 1.31 2.29
C MET A 76 2.14 2.66 2.40
N GLY A 77 3.32 2.75 1.83
CA GLY A 77 4.07 3.98 1.82
C GLY A 77 4.94 4.17 0.59
N PHE A 78 5.23 5.44 0.34
CA PHE A 78 6.12 5.91 -0.71
C PHE A 78 7.10 6.90 -0.09
N SER A 79 8.38 6.80 -0.43
CA SER A 79 9.42 7.63 0.19
C SER A 79 9.49 9.05 -0.36
N GLU A 80 8.94 9.29 -1.55
CA GLU A 80 8.96 10.59 -2.23
C GLU A 80 7.59 10.89 -2.85
N GLU A 81 7.31 12.17 -3.08
CA GLU A 81 6.15 12.63 -3.84
C GLU A 81 6.31 12.35 -5.33
N GLY A 82 5.18 12.15 -6.01
CA GLY A 82 5.14 12.00 -7.46
C GLY A 82 4.26 10.85 -7.90
N THR A 83 4.38 10.50 -9.17
CA THR A 83 3.61 9.42 -9.76
C THR A 83 4.43 8.14 -9.75
N TYR A 84 3.81 7.07 -9.28
CA TYR A 84 4.36 5.71 -9.27
C TYR A 84 3.48 4.79 -10.10
N GLU A 85 4.12 3.85 -10.77
CA GLU A 85 3.48 2.67 -11.34
C GLU A 85 4.02 1.44 -10.62
N VAL A 86 3.14 0.74 -9.91
CA VAL A 86 3.50 -0.46 -9.15
C VAL A 86 2.86 -1.66 -9.83
N THR A 87 3.68 -2.58 -10.31
CA THR A 87 3.24 -3.80 -10.95
C THR A 87 3.28 -4.96 -9.97
N PHE A 88 2.15 -5.62 -9.82
CA PHE A 88 1.98 -6.80 -9.00
C PHE A 88 1.67 -8.01 -9.89
N ASN A 89 2.04 -9.19 -9.41
CA ASN A 89 1.55 -10.47 -9.91
C ASN A 89 0.58 -11.07 -8.89
N SER A 90 -0.62 -11.39 -9.32
CA SER A 90 -1.56 -12.22 -8.54
C SER A 90 -1.51 -13.64 -9.08
N SER A 91 -1.18 -14.61 -8.24
CA SER A 91 -0.99 -16.00 -8.67
C SER A 91 -1.54 -17.01 -7.67
N GLY A 92 -1.75 -18.22 -8.16
CA GLY A 92 -2.19 -19.36 -7.38
C GLY A 92 -2.00 -20.65 -8.17
N THR A 93 -2.35 -21.78 -7.55
CA THR A 93 -2.38 -23.08 -8.22
C THR A 93 -3.80 -23.62 -8.14
N THR A 94 -4.37 -24.04 -9.25
CA THR A 94 -5.70 -24.66 -9.25
C THR A 94 -5.68 -26.00 -8.50
N ILE A 95 -6.82 -26.48 -8.04
CA ILE A 95 -6.92 -27.81 -7.42
C ILE A 95 -6.48 -28.95 -8.35
N GLY A 96 -6.46 -28.72 -9.67
CA GLY A 96 -5.90 -29.63 -10.67
C GLY A 96 -4.38 -29.55 -10.81
N GLY A 97 -3.69 -28.75 -9.99
CA GLY A 97 -2.23 -28.61 -10.01
C GLY A 97 -1.70 -27.67 -11.12
N VAL A 98 -2.56 -26.89 -11.77
CA VAL A 98 -2.14 -25.97 -12.83
C VAL A 98 -1.85 -24.60 -12.21
N PRO A 99 -0.60 -24.08 -12.32
CA PRO A 99 -0.28 -22.72 -11.94
C PRO A 99 -1.06 -21.71 -12.80
N THR A 100 -1.56 -20.67 -12.16
CA THR A 100 -2.26 -19.55 -12.81
C THR A 100 -1.81 -18.25 -12.21
N GLY A 101 -1.80 -17.17 -12.99
CA GLY A 101 -1.44 -15.86 -12.50
C GLY A 101 -1.56 -14.80 -13.58
N THR A 102 -1.61 -13.55 -13.15
CA THR A 102 -1.64 -12.39 -14.03
C THR A 102 -0.95 -11.20 -13.38
N ASP A 103 -0.26 -10.43 -14.20
CA ASP A 103 0.29 -9.13 -13.79
C ASP A 103 -0.75 -8.04 -13.96
N PHE A 104 -0.73 -7.08 -13.05
CA PHE A 104 -1.52 -5.86 -13.15
C PHE A 104 -0.73 -4.68 -12.57
N THR A 105 -0.90 -3.50 -13.16
CA THR A 105 -0.22 -2.28 -12.73
C THR A 105 -1.22 -1.31 -12.14
N VAL A 106 -0.86 -0.74 -10.99
CA VAL A 106 -1.64 0.31 -10.32
C VAL A 106 -0.82 1.59 -10.33
N GLN A 107 -1.43 2.68 -10.78
CA GLN A 107 -0.83 4.00 -10.72
C GLN A 107 -1.23 4.71 -9.42
N PHE A 108 -0.23 5.22 -8.71
CA PHE A 108 -0.40 6.03 -7.51
C PHE A 108 0.11 7.44 -7.77
N ASN A 109 -0.65 8.44 -7.33
CA ASN A 109 -0.22 9.84 -7.34
C ASN A 109 -0.04 10.31 -5.90
N VAL A 110 1.19 10.38 -5.46
CA VAL A 110 1.58 10.75 -4.10
C VAL A 110 1.74 12.25 -4.03
N VAL A 111 0.88 12.90 -3.27
CA VAL A 111 0.86 14.35 -3.08
C VAL A 111 1.25 14.70 -1.64
N PRO A 112 1.88 15.88 -1.41
CA PRO A 112 2.16 16.34 -0.06
C PRO A 112 0.89 16.49 0.75
N GLU A 113 0.92 16.12 2.02
CA GLU A 113 -0.15 16.50 2.93
C GLU A 113 -0.18 18.04 3.07
N PRO A 114 -1.37 18.67 3.01
CA PRO A 114 -1.47 20.10 3.30
C PRO A 114 -0.93 20.34 4.71
N SER A 115 0.20 21.03 4.82
CA SER A 115 0.82 21.28 6.12
C SER A 115 -0.13 22.14 6.96
N SER A 116 -0.65 21.58 8.04
CA SER A 116 -1.52 22.27 9.01
C SER A 116 -0.86 23.56 9.56
N LEU A 117 0.47 23.63 9.54
CA LEU A 117 1.27 24.82 9.86
C LEU A 117 1.04 25.97 8.89
N PHE A 118 0.84 25.69 7.58
CA PHE A 118 0.55 26.73 6.59
C PHE A 118 -0.85 27.34 6.81
N LEU A 119 -1.83 26.51 7.13
CA LEU A 119 -3.20 26.94 7.47
C LEU A 119 -3.21 27.73 8.79
N LEU A 120 -2.43 27.31 9.78
CA LEU A 120 -2.29 28.02 11.06
C LEU A 120 -1.63 29.41 10.86
N ALA A 121 -0.60 29.50 10.03
CA ALA A 121 0.08 30.78 9.70
C ALA A 121 -0.85 31.73 8.95
N LEU A 122 -1.67 31.25 8.02
CA LEU A 122 -2.68 32.06 7.33
C LEU A 122 -3.78 32.53 8.29
N GLY A 123 -4.24 31.67 9.20
CA GLY A 123 -5.23 32.02 10.23
C GLY A 123 -4.71 33.09 11.21
N ALA A 124 -3.47 32.95 11.69
CA ALA A 124 -2.83 33.92 12.57
C ALA A 124 -2.58 35.28 11.86
N GLY A 125 -2.15 35.24 10.59
CA GLY A 125 -1.99 36.44 9.76
C GLY A 125 -3.30 37.22 9.59
N ALA A 126 -4.40 36.53 9.28
CA ALA A 126 -5.71 37.15 9.13
C ALA A 126 -6.23 37.78 10.45
N ALA A 127 -5.97 37.14 11.60
CA ALA A 127 -6.35 37.65 12.91
C ALA A 127 -5.59 38.91 13.29
N THR A 128 -4.30 39.04 12.92
CA THR A 128 -3.49 40.22 13.19
C THR A 128 -3.87 41.41 12.30
N PHE A 129 -4.26 41.17 11.06
CA PHE A 129 -4.76 42.23 10.16
C PHE A 129 -6.11 42.79 10.63
N ARG A 130 -7.00 41.97 11.21
CA ARG A 130 -8.28 42.43 11.72
C ARG A 130 -8.15 43.31 12.98
N ARG A 131 -7.13 43.11 13.82
CA ARG A 131 -6.86 43.92 15.01
C ARG A 131 -6.29 45.32 14.74
N ARG A 132 -5.74 45.57 13.54
CA ARG A 132 -5.17 46.89 13.16
C ARG A 132 -6.17 47.86 12.55
N ARG A 133 -7.46 47.45 12.40
CA ARG A 133 -8.54 48.28 11.82
C ARG A 133 -9.56 48.77 12.86
N LEU A 134 -9.29 48.64 14.13
CA LEU A 134 -10.02 49.25 15.25
C LEU A 134 -9.09 50.27 15.99
#